data_be69e9697d5991fc278f359485086666
#
_entry.id   be69e9697d5991fc278f359485086666
#
_cell.length_a   1.000
_cell.length_b   1.000
_cell.length_c   1.000
_cell.angle_alpha   90.00
_cell.angle_beta   90.00
_cell.angle_gamma   90.00
#
_symmetry.space_group_name_H-M   'P 1'
#
loop_
_entity.id
_entity.type
_entity.pdbx_description
1 polymer ?
#
loop_
_entity_poly.entity_id
_entity_poly.type
_entity_poly.pdbx_seq_one_letter_code
_entity_poly.pdbx_strand_id
1 'polypeptide(L)'
;MPLIACARMYNVTPVARQAWARLFAWVSEASGVALQVIEHAAPAPLEDLWRRPDLGCVFICGWPFSRALPQPQLIAAPVPAGHRYEGRPIYVTDLIVRRDHGFRRLEDTFGGRIGWTVEGSHSGFNALRHHLLAFRSEDRPRLYGESLGPAVTPATALAWVVEGRVDIAPLDSYALDLIRRHEPERVAEIEVIASTAAAPIPPLVAGHALDATTREALRRALLKASADSEMAPVLAELCLSGFAVAAAKDYDITLVRERAALAAGYRRPE
;
A
#
# COMPACT_ATOMS: atom_id res chain seq x y z
N MET A 1 23.78 14.36 8.67
CA MET A 1 23.66 13.12 7.87
C MET A 1 22.51 13.34 6.87
N PRO A 2 22.60 12.82 5.63
CA PRO A 2 21.49 12.93 4.70
C PRO A 2 20.26 12.19 5.26
N LEU A 3 19.07 12.71 4.97
CA LEU A 3 17.83 12.01 5.26
C LEU A 3 17.64 10.86 4.28
N ILE A 4 16.91 9.82 4.65
CA ILE A 4 16.65 8.70 3.75
C ILE A 4 15.32 8.84 3.00
N ALA A 5 15.31 8.36 1.75
CA ALA A 5 14.12 8.14 0.96
C ALA A 5 13.99 6.65 0.62
N CYS A 6 12.79 6.10 0.74
CA CYS A 6 12.55 4.69 0.50
C CYS A 6 11.12 4.40 0.01
N ALA A 7 11.02 3.81 -1.17
CA ALA A 7 9.75 3.37 -1.74
C ALA A 7 9.53 1.84 -1.61
N ARG A 8 10.10 1.18 -0.58
CA ARG A 8 10.04 -0.28 -0.37
C ARG A 8 8.65 -0.88 -0.59
N MET A 9 7.60 -0.17 -0.18
CA MET A 9 6.22 -0.66 -0.31
C MET A 9 5.74 -0.73 -1.77
N TYR A 10 6.29 0.11 -2.65
CA TYR A 10 5.89 0.23 -4.06
C TYR A 10 7.02 -0.07 -5.06
N ASN A 11 8.14 -0.65 -4.60
CA ASN A 11 9.19 -1.20 -5.44
C ASN A 11 8.79 -2.59 -5.99
N VAL A 12 7.56 -2.69 -6.52
CA VAL A 12 6.95 -3.97 -6.92
C VAL A 12 7.42 -4.48 -8.27
N THR A 13 8.06 -3.61 -9.07
CA THR A 13 8.73 -3.95 -10.33
C THR A 13 10.07 -3.20 -10.44
N PRO A 14 11.03 -3.66 -11.27
CA PRO A 14 12.29 -2.95 -11.49
C PRO A 14 12.08 -1.53 -12.04
N VAL A 15 11.11 -1.34 -12.95
CA VAL A 15 10.79 -0.03 -13.53
C VAL A 15 10.23 0.92 -12.45
N ALA A 16 9.27 0.48 -11.65
CA ALA A 16 8.72 1.28 -10.56
C ALA A 16 9.81 1.69 -9.55
N ARG A 17 10.73 0.76 -9.20
CA ARG A 17 11.86 1.06 -8.31
C ARG A 17 12.77 2.17 -8.88
N GLN A 18 13.12 2.08 -10.16
CA GLN A 18 13.93 3.09 -10.83
C GLN A 18 13.21 4.44 -10.92
N ALA A 19 11.91 4.43 -11.22
CA ALA A 19 11.10 5.65 -11.30
C ALA A 19 10.99 6.34 -9.92
N TRP A 20 10.79 5.60 -8.83
CA TRP A 20 10.84 6.13 -7.47
C TRP A 20 12.20 6.73 -7.13
N ALA A 21 13.30 6.08 -7.52
CA ALA A 21 14.65 6.59 -7.28
C ALA A 21 14.87 7.93 -8.02
N ARG A 22 14.43 8.04 -9.28
CA ARG A 22 14.49 9.30 -10.05
C ARG A 22 13.63 10.40 -9.42
N LEU A 23 12.43 10.07 -8.98
CA LEU A 23 11.57 11.03 -8.28
C LEU A 23 12.23 11.55 -7.01
N PHE A 24 12.81 10.69 -6.18
CA PHE A 24 13.46 11.12 -4.94
C PHE A 24 14.75 11.93 -5.19
N ALA A 25 15.50 11.62 -6.25
CA ALA A 25 16.64 12.44 -6.67
C ALA A 25 16.18 13.86 -7.06
N TRP A 26 15.15 13.95 -7.89
CA TRP A 26 14.55 15.24 -8.26
C TRP A 26 14.00 15.99 -7.04
N VAL A 27 13.30 15.32 -6.11
CA VAL A 27 12.81 15.93 -4.86
C VAL A 27 13.96 16.48 -4.03
N SER A 28 15.09 15.76 -3.96
CA SER A 28 16.29 16.23 -3.25
C SER A 28 16.81 17.54 -3.85
N GLU A 29 16.91 17.64 -5.17
CA GLU A 29 17.36 18.85 -5.88
C GLU A 29 16.33 19.98 -5.73
N ALA A 30 15.07 19.75 -6.02
CA ALA A 30 14.01 20.76 -6.01
C ALA A 30 13.72 21.31 -4.60
N SER A 31 13.94 20.51 -3.55
CA SER A 31 13.76 20.95 -2.16
C SER A 31 15.02 21.54 -1.54
N GLY A 32 16.21 21.27 -2.09
CA GLY A 32 17.51 21.55 -1.47
C GLY A 32 17.82 20.69 -0.24
N VAL A 33 17.04 19.62 -0.01
CA VAL A 33 17.22 18.69 1.12
C VAL A 33 17.93 17.43 0.65
N ALA A 34 19.10 17.15 1.17
CA ALA A 34 19.86 15.94 0.80
C ALA A 34 19.11 14.66 1.18
N LEU A 35 18.67 13.90 0.19
CA LEU A 35 18.02 12.59 0.33
C LEU A 35 18.95 11.48 -0.17
N GLN A 36 19.14 10.46 0.66
CA GLN A 36 19.79 9.21 0.26
C GLN A 36 18.73 8.15 -0.01
N VAL A 37 18.61 7.69 -1.25
CA VAL A 37 17.70 6.59 -1.60
C VAL A 37 18.26 5.27 -1.09
N ILE A 38 17.46 4.52 -0.34
CA ILE A 38 17.80 3.19 0.16
C ILE A 38 16.77 2.15 -0.26
N GLU A 39 17.17 0.88 -0.35
CA GLU A 39 16.26 -0.19 -0.80
C GLU A 39 15.46 -0.82 0.34
N HIS A 40 16.02 -1.13 1.48
CA HIS A 40 15.37 -1.89 2.56
C HIS A 40 14.60 -3.11 2.04
N ALA A 41 15.29 -4.04 1.39
CA ALA A 41 14.68 -5.16 0.66
C ALA A 41 13.91 -6.14 1.56
N ALA A 42 12.88 -6.83 1.00
CA ALA A 42 12.25 -7.98 1.65
C ALA A 42 13.29 -9.10 1.87
N PRO A 43 13.17 -9.90 2.95
CA PRO A 43 12.08 -9.94 3.92
C PRO A 43 12.26 -9.00 5.13
N ALA A 44 13.21 -8.05 5.10
CA ALA A 44 13.45 -7.14 6.23
C ALA A 44 12.13 -6.45 6.68
N PRO A 45 11.83 -6.46 8.01
CA PRO A 45 10.59 -5.88 8.54
C PRO A 45 10.51 -4.38 8.24
N LEU A 46 9.33 -3.90 7.80
CA LEU A 46 9.10 -2.46 7.56
C LEU A 46 9.17 -1.65 8.85
N GLU A 47 8.87 -2.24 9.97
CA GLU A 47 8.96 -1.63 11.30
C GLU A 47 10.38 -1.17 11.62
N ASP A 48 11.41 -1.89 11.16
CA ASP A 48 12.81 -1.51 11.35
C ASP A 48 13.17 -0.28 10.52
N LEU A 49 12.62 -0.16 9.31
CA LEU A 49 12.73 1.05 8.49
C LEU A 49 12.07 2.24 9.19
N TRP A 50 10.83 2.07 9.66
CA TRP A 50 10.04 3.16 10.25
C TRP A 50 10.55 3.66 11.61
N ARG A 51 11.35 2.86 12.33
CA ARG A 51 12.00 3.29 13.59
C ARG A 51 13.25 4.14 13.39
N ARG A 52 13.72 4.28 12.16
CA ARG A 52 14.93 5.06 11.89
C ARG A 52 14.71 6.54 12.20
N PRO A 53 15.71 7.24 12.78
CA PRO A 53 15.58 8.66 13.13
C PRO A 53 15.78 9.59 11.92
N ASP A 54 16.35 9.09 10.82
CA ASP A 54 16.77 9.85 9.64
C ASP A 54 15.76 9.76 8.48
N LEU A 55 14.47 9.50 8.76
CA LEU A 55 13.43 9.46 7.75
C LEU A 55 13.21 10.84 7.11
N GLY A 56 13.28 10.92 5.76
CA GLY A 56 12.97 12.12 4.97
C GLY A 56 11.75 11.94 4.09
N CYS A 57 11.76 10.92 3.21
CA CYS A 57 10.64 10.57 2.34
C CYS A 57 10.48 9.05 2.29
N VAL A 58 9.77 8.47 3.25
CA VAL A 58 9.59 7.02 3.38
C VAL A 58 8.11 6.67 3.39
N PHE A 59 7.69 5.68 2.62
CA PHE A 59 6.31 5.18 2.70
C PHE A 59 6.04 4.46 4.00
N ILE A 60 4.90 4.77 4.61
CA ILE A 60 4.34 4.02 5.75
C ILE A 60 2.91 3.60 5.44
N CYS A 61 2.54 2.37 5.78
CA CYS A 61 1.16 1.94 5.67
C CYS A 61 0.26 2.76 6.61
N GLY A 62 -0.95 3.13 6.15
CA GLY A 62 -1.85 4.01 6.91
C GLY A 62 -2.21 3.51 8.31
N TRP A 63 -2.34 2.21 8.50
CA TRP A 63 -2.65 1.63 9.81
C TRP A 63 -1.47 1.70 10.80
N PRO A 64 -0.23 1.27 10.48
CA PRO A 64 0.95 1.57 11.30
C PRO A 64 1.14 3.07 11.56
N PHE A 65 0.91 3.93 10.57
CA PHE A 65 0.97 5.38 10.75
C PHE A 65 0.03 5.88 11.85
N SER A 66 -1.25 5.45 11.82
CA SER A 66 -2.25 5.86 12.84
C SER A 66 -1.96 5.33 14.25
N ARG A 67 -1.15 4.26 14.35
CA ARG A 67 -0.77 3.63 15.63
C ARG A 67 0.58 4.08 16.15
N ALA A 68 1.37 4.76 15.34
CA ALA A 68 2.74 5.15 15.69
C ALA A 68 2.78 6.19 16.81
N LEU A 69 3.63 5.98 17.81
CA LEU A 69 3.91 6.91 18.90
C LEU A 69 5.43 6.94 19.15
N PRO A 70 6.08 8.10 18.95
CA PRO A 70 5.54 9.31 18.36
C PRO A 70 5.16 9.13 16.89
N GLN A 71 4.12 9.85 16.44
CA GLN A 71 3.65 9.77 15.06
C GLN A 71 4.66 10.43 14.11
N PRO A 72 5.05 9.79 13.00
CA PRO A 72 5.91 10.42 11.99
C PRO A 72 5.17 11.58 11.31
N GLN A 73 5.93 12.53 10.75
CA GLN A 73 5.38 13.71 10.11
C GLN A 73 4.95 13.42 8.67
N LEU A 74 3.72 13.73 8.31
CA LEU A 74 3.23 13.63 6.93
C LEU A 74 3.96 14.61 6.02
N ILE A 75 4.48 14.11 4.91
CA ILE A 75 5.02 14.94 3.83
C ILE A 75 3.95 15.14 2.76
N ALA A 76 3.58 14.07 2.04
CA ALA A 76 2.54 14.08 1.02
C ALA A 76 2.02 12.65 0.79
N ALA A 77 0.85 12.52 0.17
CA ALA A 77 0.33 11.25 -0.29
C ALA A 77 0.30 11.21 -1.83
N PRO A 78 0.68 10.11 -2.48
CA PRO A 78 0.57 9.98 -3.92
C PRO A 78 -0.90 9.97 -4.35
N VAL A 79 -1.17 10.50 -5.55
CA VAL A 79 -2.48 10.47 -6.20
C VAL A 79 -2.39 9.55 -7.41
N PRO A 80 -2.90 8.31 -7.33
CA PRO A 80 -2.87 7.39 -8.47
C PRO A 80 -3.70 7.91 -9.66
N ALA A 81 -3.25 7.63 -10.89
CA ALA A 81 -3.82 8.20 -12.11
C ALA A 81 -5.10 7.51 -12.60
N GLY A 82 -5.45 6.33 -12.10
CA GLY A 82 -6.62 5.56 -12.56
C GLY A 82 -7.96 6.22 -12.17
N HIS A 83 -8.97 6.10 -13.04
CA HIS A 83 -10.33 6.64 -12.79
C HIS A 83 -10.93 6.19 -11.46
N ARG A 84 -10.62 4.98 -11.00
CA ARG A 84 -11.10 4.41 -9.72
C ARG A 84 -10.67 5.20 -8.49
N TYR A 85 -9.66 6.06 -8.61
CA TYR A 85 -9.15 6.89 -7.52
C TYR A 85 -9.72 8.31 -7.54
N GLU A 86 -10.44 8.71 -8.58
CA GLU A 86 -11.15 10.00 -8.69
C GLU A 86 -10.24 11.23 -8.46
N GLY A 87 -8.96 11.13 -8.82
CA GLY A 87 -7.98 12.19 -8.58
C GLY A 87 -7.68 12.45 -7.10
N ARG A 88 -7.95 11.46 -6.24
CA ARG A 88 -7.76 11.56 -4.78
C ARG A 88 -6.60 10.66 -4.31
N PRO A 89 -5.96 10.99 -3.18
CA PRO A 89 -4.90 10.18 -2.57
C PRO A 89 -5.50 8.98 -1.80
N ILE A 90 -6.21 8.12 -2.50
CA ILE A 90 -6.88 6.93 -1.97
C ILE A 90 -6.45 5.67 -2.72
N TYR A 91 -6.72 4.53 -2.11
CA TYR A 91 -6.57 3.22 -2.71
C TYR A 91 -7.63 2.26 -2.16
N VAL A 92 -7.74 1.09 -2.78
CA VAL A 92 -8.57 -0.02 -2.31
C VAL A 92 -7.70 -1.27 -2.15
N THR A 93 -8.23 -2.28 -1.49
CA THR A 93 -7.66 -3.63 -1.56
C THR A 93 -8.45 -4.42 -2.58
N ASP A 94 -7.79 -4.86 -3.64
CA ASP A 94 -8.36 -5.77 -4.63
C ASP A 94 -8.23 -7.21 -4.15
N LEU A 95 -9.32 -7.98 -4.24
CA LEU A 95 -9.34 -9.39 -3.92
C LEU A 95 -9.18 -10.17 -5.22
N ILE A 96 -8.03 -10.80 -5.38
CA ILE A 96 -7.64 -11.50 -6.60
C ILE A 96 -7.80 -13.01 -6.46
N VAL A 97 -8.25 -13.63 -7.55
CA VAL A 97 -8.34 -15.07 -7.72
C VAL A 97 -7.69 -15.49 -9.03
N ARG A 98 -7.41 -16.76 -9.20
CA ARG A 98 -6.97 -17.30 -10.49
C ARG A 98 -8.17 -17.38 -11.45
N ARG A 99 -7.99 -16.89 -12.67
CA ARG A 99 -9.04 -16.73 -13.68
C ARG A 99 -9.71 -18.06 -14.07
N ASP A 100 -8.93 -19.14 -14.12
CA ASP A 100 -9.42 -20.46 -14.53
C ASP A 100 -10.22 -21.21 -13.45
N HIS A 101 -10.25 -20.71 -12.19
CA HIS A 101 -11.07 -21.27 -11.11
C HIS A 101 -12.57 -21.01 -11.29
N GLY A 102 -12.96 -20.08 -12.16
CA GLY A 102 -14.37 -19.79 -12.44
C GLY A 102 -15.11 -19.04 -11.34
N PHE A 103 -14.43 -18.56 -10.30
CA PHE A 103 -15.01 -17.69 -9.27
C PHE A 103 -15.47 -16.38 -9.87
N ARG A 104 -16.68 -15.91 -9.54
CA ARG A 104 -17.27 -14.67 -10.04
C ARG A 104 -17.57 -13.67 -8.94
N ARG A 105 -17.78 -14.15 -7.72
CA ARG A 105 -18.09 -13.36 -6.55
C ARG A 105 -17.23 -13.81 -5.38
N LEU A 106 -17.10 -12.97 -4.39
CA LEU A 106 -16.31 -13.26 -3.19
C LEU A 106 -16.81 -14.54 -2.48
N GLU A 107 -18.13 -14.72 -2.45
CA GLU A 107 -18.76 -15.88 -1.80
C GLU A 107 -18.41 -17.22 -2.44
N ASP A 108 -18.03 -17.21 -3.72
CA ASP A 108 -17.62 -18.42 -4.43
C ASP A 108 -16.29 -18.98 -3.90
N THR A 109 -15.50 -18.16 -3.19
CA THR A 109 -14.22 -18.56 -2.59
C THR A 109 -14.36 -19.08 -1.16
N PHE A 110 -15.54 -18.98 -0.56
CA PHE A 110 -15.75 -19.39 0.83
C PHE A 110 -15.59 -20.90 1.03
N GLY A 111 -15.01 -21.27 2.16
CA GLY A 111 -14.59 -22.64 2.45
C GLY A 111 -13.21 -23.01 1.92
N GLY A 112 -12.66 -22.23 0.98
CA GLY A 112 -11.33 -22.41 0.41
C GLY A 112 -10.20 -21.83 1.28
N ARG A 113 -9.10 -21.45 0.62
CA ARG A 113 -7.85 -20.95 1.23
C ARG A 113 -7.69 -19.46 0.95
N ILE A 114 -7.57 -18.65 2.00
CA ILE A 114 -7.32 -17.21 1.88
C ILE A 114 -5.88 -16.87 2.24
N GLY A 115 -5.24 -16.07 1.38
CA GLY A 115 -3.91 -15.49 1.67
C GLY A 115 -3.99 -14.13 2.34
N TRP A 116 -2.93 -13.73 3.05
CA TRP A 116 -2.76 -12.37 3.56
C TRP A 116 -1.26 -12.02 3.63
N THR A 117 -0.92 -10.70 3.62
CA THR A 117 0.49 -10.27 3.53
C THR A 117 1.18 -10.29 4.89
N VAL A 118 1.01 -9.25 5.70
CA VAL A 118 1.53 -9.16 7.07
C VAL A 118 0.46 -8.60 8.00
N GLU A 119 0.44 -9.01 9.26
CA GLU A 119 -0.57 -8.57 10.24
C GLU A 119 -0.59 -7.04 10.45
N GLY A 120 0.53 -6.35 10.24
CA GLY A 120 0.61 -4.89 10.28
C GLY A 120 0.12 -4.16 9.02
N SER A 121 -0.25 -4.88 7.95
CA SER A 121 -0.71 -4.26 6.69
C SER A 121 -2.16 -3.81 6.78
N HIS A 122 -2.46 -2.59 6.27
CA HIS A 122 -3.85 -2.19 6.11
C HIS A 122 -4.50 -2.94 4.94
N SER A 123 -3.96 -2.83 3.73
CA SER A 123 -4.53 -3.50 2.54
C SER A 123 -4.49 -5.02 2.64
N GLY A 124 -3.34 -5.57 3.04
CA GLY A 124 -3.12 -7.01 3.04
C GLY A 124 -3.71 -7.77 4.22
N PHE A 125 -4.28 -7.08 5.22
CA PHE A 125 -4.82 -7.72 6.42
C PHE A 125 -6.01 -6.97 7.03
N ASN A 126 -5.85 -5.71 7.44
CA ASN A 126 -6.88 -5.01 8.22
C ASN A 126 -8.12 -4.67 7.39
N ALA A 127 -7.96 -4.11 6.17
CA ALA A 127 -9.06 -3.80 5.26
C ALA A 127 -9.78 -5.07 4.78
N LEU A 128 -9.01 -6.13 4.45
CA LEU A 128 -9.55 -7.44 4.12
C LEU A 128 -10.43 -7.97 5.25
N ARG A 129 -9.90 -8.02 6.45
CA ARG A 129 -10.61 -8.50 7.65
C ARG A 129 -11.91 -7.73 7.90
N HIS A 130 -11.86 -6.38 7.80
CA HIS A 130 -13.05 -5.55 7.93
C HIS A 130 -14.07 -5.81 6.82
N HIS A 131 -13.63 -5.95 5.57
CA HIS A 131 -14.51 -6.23 4.43
C HIS A 131 -15.27 -7.54 4.59
N LEU A 132 -14.60 -8.58 5.09
CA LEU A 132 -15.17 -9.89 5.31
C LEU A 132 -16.23 -9.92 6.42
N LEU A 133 -16.30 -8.93 7.32
CA LEU A 133 -17.31 -8.88 8.39
C LEU A 133 -18.75 -8.92 7.86
N ALA A 134 -19.00 -8.29 6.68
CA ALA A 134 -20.33 -8.24 6.07
C ALA A 134 -20.87 -9.62 5.66
N PHE A 135 -20.00 -10.63 5.55
CA PHE A 135 -20.35 -12.00 5.13
C PHE A 135 -20.41 -13.01 6.27
N ARG A 136 -20.04 -12.58 7.48
CA ARG A 136 -20.09 -13.42 8.68
C ARG A 136 -21.46 -13.33 9.36
N SER A 137 -21.85 -14.44 9.98
CA SER A 137 -23.03 -14.55 10.83
C SER A 137 -22.71 -15.46 12.03
N GLU A 138 -23.66 -15.62 12.97
CA GLU A 138 -23.53 -16.58 14.06
C GLU A 138 -23.39 -18.02 13.53
N ASP A 139 -24.12 -18.38 12.45
CA ASP A 139 -24.05 -19.69 11.81
C ASP A 139 -22.80 -19.86 10.92
N ARG A 140 -22.17 -18.77 10.52
CA ARG A 140 -20.95 -18.74 9.70
C ARG A 140 -19.89 -17.83 10.33
N PRO A 141 -19.30 -18.22 11.46
CA PRO A 141 -18.27 -17.42 12.14
C PRO A 141 -16.94 -17.43 11.38
N ARG A 142 -16.69 -18.45 10.54
CA ARG A 142 -15.51 -18.55 9.65
C ARG A 142 -15.99 -18.64 8.20
N LEU A 143 -15.28 -17.93 7.32
CA LEU A 143 -15.57 -17.91 5.89
C LEU A 143 -14.64 -18.83 5.09
N TYR A 144 -13.42 -19.08 5.57
CA TYR A 144 -12.39 -19.86 4.90
C TYR A 144 -11.96 -21.06 5.74
N GLY A 145 -11.66 -22.17 5.06
CA GLY A 145 -11.14 -23.38 5.69
C GLY A 145 -9.69 -23.22 6.16
N GLU A 146 -8.89 -22.49 5.37
CA GLU A 146 -7.49 -22.20 5.69
C GLU A 146 -7.18 -20.70 5.52
N SER A 147 -6.32 -20.18 6.40
CA SER A 147 -5.84 -18.81 6.38
C SER A 147 -4.31 -18.81 6.38
N LEU A 148 -3.71 -18.48 5.24
CA LEU A 148 -2.27 -18.57 4.99
C LEU A 148 -1.61 -17.18 5.00
N GLY A 149 -0.52 -17.09 5.74
CA GLY A 149 0.31 -15.88 5.82
C GLY A 149 1.46 -16.04 6.80
N PRO A 150 2.38 -15.09 6.82
CA PRO A 150 2.45 -13.91 5.98
C PRO A 150 3.07 -14.17 4.59
N ALA A 151 2.47 -13.63 3.54
CA ALA A 151 3.09 -13.58 2.21
C ALA A 151 4.15 -12.47 2.09
N VAL A 152 4.25 -11.62 3.07
CA VAL A 152 5.21 -10.51 3.21
C VAL A 152 5.05 -9.40 2.16
N THR A 153 4.93 -9.75 0.87
CA THR A 153 4.88 -8.77 -0.23
C THR A 153 3.65 -8.97 -1.12
N PRO A 154 3.18 -7.91 -1.81
CA PRO A 154 2.16 -8.06 -2.86
C PRO A 154 2.57 -9.06 -3.95
N ALA A 155 3.84 -9.06 -4.33
CA ALA A 155 4.36 -9.97 -5.35
C ALA A 155 4.24 -11.45 -4.92
N THR A 156 4.53 -11.76 -3.66
CA THR A 156 4.38 -13.12 -3.12
C THR A 156 2.91 -13.52 -2.99
N ALA A 157 2.04 -12.59 -2.56
CA ALA A 157 0.60 -12.86 -2.49
C ALA A 157 0.01 -13.17 -3.88
N LEU A 158 0.43 -12.42 -4.90
CA LEU A 158 0.08 -12.68 -6.31
C LEU A 158 0.57 -14.06 -6.76
N ALA A 159 1.84 -14.40 -6.50
CA ALA A 159 2.40 -15.70 -6.85
C ALA A 159 1.64 -16.85 -6.19
N TRP A 160 1.24 -16.71 -4.92
CA TRP A 160 0.46 -17.74 -4.24
C TRP A 160 -0.90 -18.03 -4.89
N VAL A 161 -1.55 -17.00 -5.47
CA VAL A 161 -2.80 -17.19 -6.23
C VAL A 161 -2.52 -17.88 -7.55
N VAL A 162 -1.51 -17.43 -8.32
CA VAL A 162 -1.14 -18.03 -9.62
C VAL A 162 -0.72 -19.49 -9.46
N GLU A 163 0.05 -19.81 -8.43
CA GLU A 163 0.52 -21.17 -8.10
C GLU A 163 -0.58 -22.05 -7.49
N GLY A 164 -1.77 -21.50 -7.22
CA GLY A 164 -2.86 -22.23 -6.57
C GLY A 164 -2.58 -22.62 -5.12
N ARG A 165 -1.64 -21.93 -4.46
CA ARG A 165 -1.37 -22.12 -3.03
C ARG A 165 -2.49 -21.56 -2.17
N VAL A 166 -3.13 -20.47 -2.61
CA VAL A 166 -4.36 -19.91 -2.04
C VAL A 166 -5.36 -19.67 -3.16
N ASP A 167 -6.64 -19.69 -2.81
CA ASP A 167 -7.73 -19.50 -3.77
C ASP A 167 -8.03 -17.99 -3.99
N ILE A 168 -7.75 -17.19 -2.96
CA ILE A 168 -7.94 -15.75 -2.97
C ILE A 168 -6.85 -15.05 -2.13
N ALA A 169 -6.41 -13.86 -2.56
CA ALA A 169 -5.51 -13.01 -1.79
C ALA A 169 -5.81 -11.52 -1.98
N PRO A 170 -5.49 -10.66 -0.99
CA PRO A 170 -5.61 -9.21 -1.09
C PRO A 170 -4.37 -8.62 -1.77
N LEU A 171 -4.59 -7.67 -2.68
CA LEU A 171 -3.55 -6.81 -3.23
C LEU A 171 -3.89 -5.35 -3.05
N ASP A 172 -2.90 -4.55 -2.67
CA ASP A 172 -2.95 -3.10 -2.78
C ASP A 172 -3.20 -2.71 -4.24
N SER A 173 -4.26 -1.95 -4.50
CA SER A 173 -4.69 -1.62 -5.85
C SER A 173 -3.65 -0.83 -6.63
N TYR A 174 -2.92 0.07 -5.97
CA TYR A 174 -1.87 0.84 -6.63
C TYR A 174 -0.64 -0.04 -6.94
N ALA A 175 -0.28 -0.95 -6.04
CA ALA A 175 0.75 -1.95 -6.33
C ALA A 175 0.36 -2.85 -7.52
N LEU A 176 -0.92 -3.26 -7.60
CA LEU A 176 -1.44 -4.03 -8.73
C LEU A 176 -1.40 -3.25 -10.04
N ASP A 177 -1.74 -1.95 -10.02
CA ASP A 177 -1.67 -1.10 -11.21
C ASP A 177 -0.23 -0.93 -11.73
N LEU A 178 0.77 -0.81 -10.84
CA LEU A 178 2.18 -0.81 -11.21
C LEU A 178 2.61 -2.14 -11.86
N ILE A 179 2.18 -3.27 -11.30
CA ILE A 179 2.47 -4.59 -11.87
C ILE A 179 1.79 -4.74 -13.25
N ARG A 180 0.52 -4.37 -13.38
CA ARG A 180 -0.21 -4.37 -14.67
C ARG A 180 0.47 -3.53 -15.73
N ARG A 181 1.02 -2.40 -15.34
CA ARG A 181 1.70 -1.46 -16.25
C ARG A 181 3.02 -2.01 -16.77
N HIS A 182 3.82 -2.64 -15.91
CA HIS A 182 5.20 -2.95 -16.22
C HIS A 182 5.48 -4.43 -16.46
N GLU A 183 4.65 -5.31 -15.90
CA GLU A 183 4.81 -6.77 -15.97
C GLU A 183 3.42 -7.42 -16.15
N PRO A 184 2.69 -7.07 -17.26
CA PRO A 184 1.32 -7.52 -17.48
C PRO A 184 1.17 -9.05 -17.53
N GLU A 185 2.22 -9.76 -17.91
CA GLU A 185 2.26 -11.23 -17.94
C GLU A 185 2.06 -11.84 -16.55
N ARG A 186 2.54 -11.19 -15.50
CA ARG A 186 2.38 -11.67 -14.11
C ARG A 186 0.94 -11.65 -13.61
N VAL A 187 0.11 -10.83 -14.22
CA VAL A 187 -1.30 -10.66 -13.85
C VAL A 187 -2.28 -11.20 -14.89
N ALA A 188 -1.76 -11.85 -15.95
CA ALA A 188 -2.59 -12.38 -17.02
C ALA A 188 -3.52 -13.51 -16.54
N GLU A 189 -3.07 -14.29 -15.56
CA GLU A 189 -3.80 -15.44 -15.03
C GLU A 189 -4.74 -15.11 -13.87
N ILE A 190 -4.79 -13.84 -13.42
CA ILE A 190 -5.66 -13.46 -12.31
C ILE A 190 -6.79 -12.54 -12.75
N GLU A 191 -7.83 -12.49 -11.92
CA GLU A 191 -8.89 -11.49 -12.01
C GLU A 191 -9.23 -10.94 -10.62
N VAL A 192 -9.76 -9.72 -10.59
CA VAL A 192 -10.27 -9.07 -9.38
C VAL A 192 -11.77 -9.34 -9.30
N ILE A 193 -12.21 -10.03 -8.27
CA ILE A 193 -13.63 -10.38 -8.07
C ILE A 193 -14.34 -9.49 -7.05
N ALA A 194 -13.59 -8.79 -6.23
CA ALA A 194 -14.13 -7.80 -5.27
C ALA A 194 -13.05 -6.77 -4.91
N SER A 195 -13.49 -5.63 -4.40
CA SER A 195 -12.60 -4.61 -3.83
C SER A 195 -13.19 -4.08 -2.53
N THR A 196 -12.34 -3.76 -1.58
CA THR A 196 -12.76 -3.17 -0.31
C THR A 196 -13.20 -1.71 -0.49
N ALA A 197 -13.87 -1.15 0.50
CA ALA A 197 -14.07 0.30 0.57
C ALA A 197 -12.71 1.04 0.56
N ALA A 198 -12.67 2.19 -0.12
CA ALA A 198 -11.46 3.00 -0.21
C ALA A 198 -10.91 3.43 1.15
N ALA A 199 -9.62 3.64 1.20
CA ALA A 199 -8.88 4.21 2.33
C ALA A 199 -7.84 5.21 1.81
N PRO A 200 -7.32 6.12 2.65
CA PRO A 200 -6.17 6.93 2.28
C PRO A 200 -4.98 6.05 1.92
N ILE A 201 -4.36 6.35 0.79
CA ILE A 201 -3.18 5.61 0.32
C ILE A 201 -2.01 5.80 1.29
N PRO A 202 -1.10 4.82 1.46
CA PRO A 202 0.12 5.00 2.22
C PRO A 202 0.84 6.30 1.91
N PRO A 203 1.06 7.18 2.90
CA PRO A 203 1.72 8.47 2.69
C PRO A 203 3.23 8.33 2.70
N LEU A 204 3.92 9.32 2.14
CA LEU A 204 5.31 9.61 2.42
C LEU A 204 5.41 10.38 3.75
N VAL A 205 6.30 9.92 4.61
CA VAL A 205 6.52 10.50 5.94
C VAL A 205 8.00 10.79 6.17
N ALA A 206 8.23 11.70 7.11
CA ALA A 206 9.54 11.96 7.72
C ALA A 206 9.55 11.61 9.20
N GLY A 207 10.73 11.60 9.80
CA GLY A 207 10.91 11.40 11.24
C GLY A 207 10.14 12.45 12.06
N HIS A 208 9.63 12.06 13.22
CA HIS A 208 8.83 12.93 14.08
C HIS A 208 9.58 14.21 14.53
N ALA A 209 10.91 14.16 14.60
CA ALA A 209 11.77 15.27 15.02
C ALA A 209 12.26 16.16 13.87
N LEU A 210 11.86 15.89 12.60
CA LEU A 210 12.25 16.72 11.48
C LEU A 210 11.73 18.15 11.65
N ASP A 211 12.56 19.16 11.42
CA ASP A 211 12.14 20.55 11.52
C ASP A 211 11.09 20.93 10.45
N ALA A 212 10.26 21.93 10.78
CA ALA A 212 9.14 22.30 9.94
C ALA A 212 9.56 22.87 8.58
N THR A 213 10.72 23.55 8.49
CA THR A 213 11.23 24.15 7.26
C THR A 213 11.64 23.07 6.28
N THR A 214 12.41 22.10 6.72
CA THR A 214 12.84 20.93 5.92
C THR A 214 11.63 20.12 5.47
N ARG A 215 10.69 19.82 6.38
CA ARG A 215 9.45 19.12 6.05
C ARG A 215 8.67 19.85 4.94
N GLU A 216 8.50 21.18 5.07
CA GLU A 216 7.74 21.95 4.10
C GLU A 216 8.45 22.08 2.75
N ALA A 217 9.78 22.09 2.72
CA ALA A 217 10.56 22.05 1.49
C ALA A 217 10.33 20.75 0.71
N LEU A 218 10.41 19.60 1.39
CA LEU A 218 10.11 18.28 0.80
C LEU A 218 8.66 18.19 0.29
N ARG A 219 7.70 18.67 1.09
CA ARG A 219 6.28 18.70 0.70
C ARG A 219 6.07 19.54 -0.56
N ARG A 220 6.58 20.76 -0.60
CA ARG A 220 6.44 21.65 -1.77
C ARG A 220 7.04 21.04 -3.04
N ALA A 221 8.19 20.37 -2.94
CA ALA A 221 8.78 19.68 -4.07
C ALA A 221 7.84 18.59 -4.60
N LEU A 222 7.36 17.70 -3.75
CA LEU A 222 6.42 16.63 -4.16
C LEU A 222 5.13 17.20 -4.79
N LEU A 223 4.53 18.23 -4.19
CA LEU A 223 3.29 18.83 -4.70
C LEU A 223 3.49 19.53 -6.07
N LYS A 224 4.71 19.94 -6.39
CA LYS A 224 5.05 20.56 -7.68
C LYS A 224 5.42 19.54 -8.76
N ALA A 225 5.67 18.27 -8.41
CA ALA A 225 6.15 17.27 -9.36
C ALA A 225 5.26 17.12 -10.60
N SER A 226 3.92 17.24 -10.46
CA SER A 226 2.99 17.16 -11.61
C SER A 226 3.02 18.38 -12.54
N ALA A 227 3.57 19.49 -12.10
CA ALA A 227 3.72 20.71 -12.92
C ALA A 227 5.10 20.78 -13.61
N ASP A 228 6.00 19.87 -13.31
CA ASP A 228 7.34 19.80 -13.88
C ASP A 228 7.35 18.83 -15.08
N SER A 229 7.78 19.34 -16.25
CA SER A 229 7.80 18.54 -17.48
C SER A 229 8.79 17.37 -17.45
N GLU A 230 9.89 17.49 -16.66
CA GLU A 230 10.85 16.41 -16.50
C GLU A 230 10.26 15.24 -15.67
N MET A 231 9.32 15.55 -14.79
CA MET A 231 8.66 14.55 -13.96
C MET A 231 7.47 13.86 -14.64
N ALA A 232 6.93 14.43 -15.72
CA ALA A 232 5.79 13.82 -16.43
C ALA A 232 6.02 12.34 -16.82
N PRO A 233 7.15 11.95 -17.45
CA PRO A 233 7.43 10.54 -17.76
C PRO A 233 7.63 9.69 -16.50
N VAL A 234 8.23 10.24 -15.45
CA VAL A 234 8.44 9.53 -14.17
C VAL A 234 7.11 9.24 -13.48
N LEU A 235 6.23 10.23 -13.42
CA LEU A 235 4.88 10.06 -12.85
C LEU A 235 4.04 9.07 -13.68
N ALA A 236 4.17 9.07 -15.01
CA ALA A 236 3.50 8.11 -15.88
C ALA A 236 3.98 6.66 -15.64
N GLU A 237 5.28 6.45 -15.44
CA GLU A 237 5.84 5.15 -15.04
C GLU A 237 5.36 4.73 -13.65
N LEU A 238 5.17 5.68 -12.74
CA LEU A 238 4.63 5.43 -11.41
C LEU A 238 3.10 5.33 -11.38
N CYS A 239 2.40 5.45 -12.51
CA CYS A 239 0.94 5.50 -12.57
C CYS A 239 0.35 6.56 -11.62
N LEU A 240 1.01 7.72 -11.50
CA LEU A 240 0.58 8.82 -10.64
C LEU A 240 0.16 10.04 -11.46
N SER A 241 -0.85 10.76 -10.98
CA SER A 241 -1.21 12.10 -11.46
C SER A 241 -0.48 13.21 -10.67
N GLY A 242 0.12 12.87 -9.53
CA GLY A 242 0.86 13.80 -8.68
C GLY A 242 0.82 13.41 -7.21
N PHE A 243 0.91 14.41 -6.34
CA PHE A 243 0.85 14.26 -4.89
C PHE A 243 -0.15 15.26 -4.28
N ALA A 244 -0.72 14.90 -3.13
CA ALA A 244 -1.64 15.74 -2.38
C ALA A 244 -1.20 15.87 -0.92
N VAL A 245 -1.68 16.95 -0.28
CA VAL A 245 -1.58 17.10 1.17
C VAL A 245 -2.50 16.08 1.82
N ALA A 246 -1.99 15.34 2.80
CA ALA A 246 -2.75 14.40 3.61
C ALA A 246 -2.87 14.91 5.06
N ALA A 247 -3.99 14.66 5.70
CA ALA A 247 -4.19 14.95 7.10
C ALA A 247 -4.16 13.67 7.95
N ALA A 248 -3.55 13.72 9.14
CA ALA A 248 -3.41 12.56 10.01
C ALA A 248 -4.76 11.91 10.33
N LYS A 249 -5.79 12.73 10.58
CA LYS A 249 -7.17 12.28 10.86
C LYS A 249 -7.79 11.43 9.75
N ASP A 250 -7.35 11.59 8.49
CA ASP A 250 -7.90 10.83 7.37
C ASP A 250 -7.57 9.34 7.52
N TYR A 251 -6.45 9.02 8.19
CA TYR A 251 -6.00 7.66 8.44
C TYR A 251 -6.71 6.98 9.63
N ASP A 252 -7.50 7.72 10.43
CA ASP A 252 -8.25 7.17 11.58
C ASP A 252 -9.26 6.10 11.16
N ILE A 253 -9.71 6.11 9.91
CA ILE A 253 -10.56 5.06 9.35
C ILE A 253 -9.92 3.68 9.47
N THR A 254 -8.58 3.58 9.46
CA THR A 254 -7.87 2.32 9.63
C THR A 254 -8.04 1.75 11.03
N LEU A 255 -8.09 2.62 12.05
CA LEU A 255 -8.38 2.25 13.44
C LEU A 255 -9.85 1.88 13.65
N VAL A 256 -10.77 2.57 12.95
CA VAL A 256 -12.21 2.22 12.97
C VAL A 256 -12.40 0.80 12.44
N ARG A 257 -11.78 0.46 11.31
CA ARG A 257 -11.83 -0.88 10.71
C ARG A 257 -11.23 -1.95 11.62
N GLU A 258 -10.10 -1.65 12.26
CA GLU A 258 -9.49 -2.53 13.27
C GLU A 258 -10.45 -2.81 14.42
N ARG A 259 -10.98 -1.75 15.04
CA ARG A 259 -11.91 -1.87 16.18
C ARG A 259 -13.15 -2.68 15.82
N ALA A 260 -13.73 -2.45 14.65
CA ALA A 260 -14.90 -3.20 14.18
C ALA A 260 -14.59 -4.71 14.07
N ALA A 261 -13.45 -5.07 13.49
CA ALA A 261 -13.05 -6.47 13.36
C ALA A 261 -12.78 -7.12 14.73
N LEU A 262 -12.12 -6.40 15.63
CA LEU A 262 -11.83 -6.90 16.98
C LEU A 262 -13.09 -7.04 17.82
N ALA A 263 -14.04 -6.09 17.74
CA ALA A 263 -15.32 -6.16 18.43
C ALA A 263 -16.18 -7.34 17.96
N ALA A 264 -16.07 -7.73 16.67
CA ALA A 264 -16.70 -8.90 16.10
C ALA A 264 -15.93 -10.23 16.40
N GLY A 265 -14.88 -10.19 17.23
CA GLY A 265 -14.04 -11.36 17.51
C GLY A 265 -13.22 -11.86 16.33
N TYR A 266 -13.18 -11.12 15.21
CA TYR A 266 -12.54 -11.54 13.96
C TYR A 266 -11.08 -11.09 13.91
N ARG A 267 -10.20 -11.87 14.52
CA ARG A 267 -8.78 -11.51 14.68
C ARG A 267 -7.94 -11.77 13.43
N ARG A 268 -8.32 -12.74 12.59
CA ARG A 268 -7.65 -13.11 11.34
C ARG A 268 -8.67 -13.30 10.22
N PRO A 269 -8.29 -13.09 8.95
CA PRO A 269 -9.11 -13.49 7.82
C PRO A 269 -9.21 -15.02 7.79
N GLU A 270 -10.35 -15.57 8.12
CA GLU A 270 -10.58 -17.01 8.17
C GLU A 270 -12.04 -17.38 7.93
#